data_23110172c7e61a9d2f85d5baa607c3f2
#
_entry.id   23110172c7e61a9d2f85d5baa607c3f2
#
_cell.length_a   1.000
_cell.length_b   1.000
_cell.length_c   1.000
_cell.angle_alpha   90.00
_cell.angle_beta   90.00
_cell.angle_gamma   90.00
#
_symmetry.space_group_name_H-M   'P 1'
#
loop_
_entity.id
_entity.type
_entity.pdbx_description
1 polymer ?
#
loop_
_entity_poly.entity_id
_entity_poly.type
_entity_poly.pdbx_seq_one_letter_code
_entity_poly.pdbx_strand_id
1 'polypeptide(L)'
;MSTVKIKTTEGDIIVRLYDETPRHRDNFIKLAKEGYFDGTLFHRVIKDFMIQGGDPDSKNAPKGKMLGTGGPDYTIPAEIDCPRLFHKRGALSAARLGDEVNPQRESSGSQFYIVWGKTYRQNELRQMEKQMAMQAEQNIFNELAREHHDEIMNLRRSRDREGLMKLQDELADETRKRCREQGYPKFT
;
A
#
# COMPACT_ATOMS: atom_id res chain seq x y z
N MET A 1 -4.76 -7.77 -22.68
CA MET A 1 -3.68 -7.05 -21.94
C MET A 1 -3.04 -5.99 -22.83
N SER A 2 -3.00 -4.74 -22.37
CA SER A 2 -2.41 -3.63 -23.12
C SER A 2 -0.96 -3.41 -22.70
N THR A 3 -0.12 -3.04 -23.68
CA THR A 3 1.30 -2.73 -23.44
C THR A 3 1.57 -1.27 -23.76
N VAL A 4 2.32 -0.60 -22.90
CA VAL A 4 2.75 0.78 -23.08
C VAL A 4 4.28 0.84 -23.03
N LYS A 5 4.86 1.63 -23.93
CA LYS A 5 6.28 1.92 -23.96
C LYS A 5 6.53 3.33 -23.42
N ILE A 6 7.28 3.45 -22.34
CA ILE A 6 7.74 4.70 -21.77
C ILE A 6 9.16 4.94 -22.30
N LYS A 7 9.31 5.95 -23.16
CA LYS A 7 10.63 6.35 -23.68
C LYS A 7 11.27 7.33 -22.72
N THR A 8 12.48 7.05 -22.27
CA THR A 8 13.24 7.91 -21.37
C THR A 8 14.61 8.25 -21.93
N THR A 9 15.29 9.21 -21.36
CA THR A 9 16.69 9.55 -21.70
C THR A 9 17.66 8.41 -21.41
N GLU A 10 17.31 7.50 -20.50
CA GLU A 10 18.13 6.37 -20.06
C GLU A 10 17.76 5.05 -20.75
N GLY A 11 16.74 5.08 -21.63
CA GLY A 11 16.26 3.91 -22.36
C GLY A 11 14.76 3.69 -22.29
N ASP A 12 14.29 2.64 -22.92
CA ASP A 12 12.87 2.31 -23.00
C ASP A 12 12.44 1.38 -21.87
N ILE A 13 11.29 1.71 -21.23
CA ILE A 13 10.64 0.85 -20.25
C ILE A 13 9.34 0.33 -20.88
N ILE A 14 9.19 -0.98 -20.95
CA ILE A 14 7.97 -1.61 -21.46
C ILE A 14 7.16 -2.14 -20.29
N VAL A 15 5.93 -1.66 -20.15
CA VAL A 15 4.99 -2.07 -19.09
C VAL A 15 3.77 -2.74 -19.70
N ARG A 16 3.32 -3.81 -19.07
CA ARG A 16 2.07 -4.49 -19.37
C ARG A 16 1.03 -4.11 -18.30
N LEU A 17 -0.08 -3.56 -18.77
CA LEU A 17 -1.16 -3.14 -17.89
C LEU A 17 -2.12 -4.32 -17.63
N TYR A 18 -2.54 -4.47 -16.39
CA TYR A 18 -3.47 -5.52 -15.96
C TYR A 18 -4.90 -5.22 -16.41
N ASP A 19 -5.65 -6.25 -16.80
CA ASP A 19 -7.07 -6.13 -17.13
C ASP A 19 -7.94 -6.09 -15.89
N GLU A 20 -7.43 -6.56 -14.77
CA GLU A 20 -8.07 -6.58 -13.45
C GLU A 20 -8.20 -5.20 -12.82
N THR A 21 -7.46 -4.20 -13.32
CA THR A 21 -7.56 -2.80 -12.89
C THR A 21 -7.97 -1.90 -14.06
N PRO A 22 -9.21 -2.07 -14.57
CA PRO A 22 -9.63 -1.44 -15.84
C PRO A 22 -9.63 0.08 -15.78
N ARG A 23 -10.03 0.70 -14.66
CA ARG A 23 -10.06 2.16 -14.52
C ARG A 23 -8.66 2.75 -14.60
N HIS A 24 -7.69 2.19 -13.87
CA HIS A 24 -6.30 2.63 -13.92
C HIS A 24 -5.68 2.35 -15.29
N ARG A 25 -5.90 1.17 -15.86
CA ARG A 25 -5.43 0.80 -17.19
C ARG A 25 -5.91 1.78 -18.26
N ASP A 26 -7.21 2.00 -18.33
CA ASP A 26 -7.82 2.79 -19.39
C ASP A 26 -7.46 4.28 -19.26
N ASN A 27 -7.39 4.80 -18.04
CA ASN A 27 -6.90 6.14 -17.78
C ASN A 27 -5.42 6.31 -18.18
N PHE A 28 -4.55 5.37 -17.83
CA PHE A 28 -3.14 5.46 -18.21
C PHE A 28 -2.95 5.43 -19.73
N ILE A 29 -3.72 4.57 -20.43
CA ILE A 29 -3.71 4.50 -21.90
C ILE A 29 -4.21 5.80 -22.51
N LYS A 30 -5.31 6.37 -21.98
CA LYS A 30 -5.86 7.66 -22.41
C LYS A 30 -4.80 8.76 -22.34
N LEU A 31 -4.21 8.95 -21.17
CA LEU A 31 -3.19 9.97 -20.94
C LEU A 31 -1.94 9.76 -21.82
N ALA A 32 -1.52 8.50 -22.01
CA ALA A 32 -0.42 8.19 -22.91
C ALA A 32 -0.71 8.55 -24.37
N LYS A 33 -1.92 8.29 -24.87
CA LYS A 33 -2.36 8.65 -26.23
C LYS A 33 -2.47 10.15 -26.43
N GLU A 34 -2.83 10.89 -25.38
CA GLU A 34 -2.94 12.36 -25.39
C GLU A 34 -1.58 13.06 -25.26
N GLY A 35 -0.47 12.30 -25.14
CA GLY A 35 0.87 12.87 -24.90
C GLY A 35 1.01 13.56 -23.55
N TYR A 36 0.12 13.25 -22.60
CA TYR A 36 0.11 13.88 -21.28
C TYR A 36 1.42 13.71 -20.53
N PHE A 37 2.08 12.57 -20.69
CA PHE A 37 3.34 12.26 -20.02
C PHE A 37 4.58 12.78 -20.74
N ASP A 38 4.45 13.31 -21.97
CA ASP A 38 5.59 13.75 -22.74
C ASP A 38 6.30 14.94 -22.09
N GLY A 39 7.62 14.81 -21.89
CA GLY A 39 8.44 15.81 -21.22
C GLY A 39 8.31 15.85 -19.69
N THR A 40 7.54 14.96 -19.08
CA THR A 40 7.50 14.84 -17.61
C THR A 40 8.77 14.15 -17.08
N LEU A 41 9.09 14.39 -15.82
CA LEU A 41 10.25 13.84 -15.16
C LEU A 41 9.87 12.71 -14.20
N PHE A 42 10.80 11.78 -13.96
CA PHE A 42 10.80 11.00 -12.73
C PHE A 42 11.31 11.92 -11.60
N HIS A 43 10.39 12.64 -11.01
CA HIS A 43 10.68 13.73 -10.06
C HIS A 43 11.04 13.25 -8.65
N ARG A 44 10.78 11.98 -8.33
CA ARG A 44 11.09 11.39 -7.03
C ARG A 44 11.72 10.02 -7.22
N VAL A 45 12.95 9.86 -6.72
CA VAL A 45 13.71 8.62 -6.81
C VAL A 45 14.17 8.25 -5.40
N ILE A 46 13.75 7.08 -4.92
CA ILE A 46 14.16 6.57 -3.61
C ILE A 46 14.85 5.22 -3.82
N LYS A 47 16.11 5.17 -3.41
CA LYS A 47 16.92 3.93 -3.47
C LYS A 47 16.22 2.80 -2.74
N ASP A 48 16.27 1.61 -3.32
CA ASP A 48 15.69 0.38 -2.79
C ASP A 48 14.16 0.45 -2.58
N PHE A 49 13.48 1.43 -3.17
CA PHE A 49 12.05 1.58 -3.09
C PHE A 49 11.40 1.78 -4.47
N MET A 50 11.48 2.97 -5.09
CA MET A 50 10.78 3.25 -6.34
C MET A 50 11.31 4.48 -7.08
N ILE A 51 10.89 4.63 -8.34
CA ILE A 51 10.96 5.88 -9.11
C ILE A 51 9.53 6.33 -9.40
N GLN A 52 9.23 7.62 -9.21
CA GLN A 52 7.90 8.20 -9.36
C GLN A 52 7.90 9.31 -10.42
N GLY A 53 6.90 9.28 -11.30
CA GLY A 53 6.69 10.24 -12.37
C GLY A 53 5.21 10.58 -12.55
N GLY A 54 4.89 11.22 -13.68
CA GLY A 54 3.49 11.53 -14.07
C GLY A 54 2.95 12.84 -13.50
N ASP A 55 3.82 13.67 -12.89
CA ASP A 55 3.46 15.03 -12.49
C ASP A 55 3.58 15.97 -13.70
N PRO A 56 2.50 16.60 -14.19
CA PRO A 56 2.54 17.52 -15.33
C PRO A 56 3.37 18.78 -15.05
N ASP A 57 3.45 19.20 -13.78
CA ASP A 57 4.22 20.35 -13.37
C ASP A 57 5.74 20.14 -13.46
N SER A 58 6.15 18.90 -13.69
CA SER A 58 7.54 18.55 -13.91
C SER A 58 8.06 18.91 -15.31
N LYS A 59 7.15 19.19 -16.26
CA LYS A 59 7.54 19.61 -17.62
C LYS A 59 8.31 20.92 -17.57
N ASN A 60 9.55 20.91 -18.06
CA ASN A 60 10.42 22.08 -18.07
C ASN A 60 10.57 22.76 -16.68
N ALA A 61 10.40 22.00 -15.61
CA ALA A 61 10.50 22.56 -14.25
C ALA A 61 11.90 23.08 -13.96
N PRO A 62 12.02 24.32 -13.43
CA PRO A 62 13.31 24.84 -13.01
C PRO A 62 13.87 24.03 -11.83
N LYS A 63 15.19 23.99 -11.72
CA LYS A 63 15.86 23.32 -10.62
C LYS A 63 15.38 23.88 -9.27
N GLY A 64 14.97 22.97 -8.36
CA GLY A 64 14.49 23.34 -7.02
C GLY A 64 12.97 23.54 -6.92
N LYS A 65 12.22 23.48 -8.03
CA LYS A 65 10.76 23.48 -7.96
C LYS A 65 10.27 22.26 -7.18
N MET A 66 9.39 22.47 -6.22
CA MET A 66 8.70 21.35 -5.54
C MET A 66 7.72 20.68 -6.52
N LEU A 67 7.82 19.38 -6.63
CA LEU A 67 7.02 18.53 -7.52
C LEU A 67 6.31 17.44 -6.71
N GLY A 68 5.35 16.77 -7.33
CA GLY A 68 4.62 15.65 -6.71
C GLY A 68 3.21 16.00 -6.27
N THR A 69 2.75 17.23 -6.53
CA THR A 69 1.37 17.67 -6.22
C THR A 69 0.53 17.89 -7.48
N GLY A 70 1.13 17.94 -8.66
CA GLY A 70 0.44 18.15 -9.93
C GLY A 70 -0.32 16.90 -10.40
N GLY A 71 -1.38 17.15 -11.17
CA GLY A 71 -2.21 16.08 -11.75
C GLY A 71 -3.39 16.66 -12.54
N PRO A 72 -4.20 15.82 -13.17
CA PRO A 72 -5.50 16.24 -13.71
C PRO A 72 -6.47 16.50 -12.54
N ASP A 73 -7.58 17.20 -12.84
CA ASP A 73 -8.60 17.61 -11.86
C ASP A 73 -9.52 16.46 -11.42
N TYR A 74 -8.98 15.24 -11.36
CA TYR A 74 -9.71 14.05 -10.91
C TYR A 74 -8.80 13.03 -10.26
N THR A 75 -9.39 12.17 -9.45
CA THR A 75 -8.79 10.97 -8.86
C THR A 75 -9.40 9.71 -9.47
N ILE A 76 -8.76 8.57 -9.26
CA ILE A 76 -9.26 7.27 -9.72
C ILE A 76 -9.62 6.44 -8.49
N PRO A 77 -10.88 5.94 -8.41
CA PRO A 77 -11.29 5.05 -7.33
C PRO A 77 -10.36 3.84 -7.21
N ALA A 78 -10.09 3.42 -5.99
CA ALA A 78 -9.17 2.33 -5.69
C ALA A 78 -9.56 1.02 -6.40
N GLU A 79 -8.57 0.34 -6.98
CA GLU A 79 -8.68 -1.01 -7.55
C GLU A 79 -7.58 -1.88 -6.91
N ILE A 80 -7.65 -2.03 -5.58
CA ILE A 80 -6.63 -2.74 -4.78
C ILE A 80 -7.01 -4.22 -4.69
N ASP A 81 -6.11 -5.08 -5.15
CA ASP A 81 -6.28 -6.53 -5.11
C ASP A 81 -5.00 -7.18 -4.55
N CYS A 82 -4.92 -7.20 -3.24
CA CYS A 82 -3.80 -7.79 -2.51
C CYS A 82 -4.24 -9.15 -1.90
N PRO A 83 -3.45 -10.21 -2.00
CA PRO A 83 -2.05 -10.24 -2.46
C PRO A 83 -1.84 -10.46 -3.97
N ARG A 84 -2.90 -10.67 -4.76
CA ARG A 84 -2.79 -11.07 -6.17
C ARG A 84 -2.01 -10.05 -7.01
N LEU A 85 -2.27 -8.74 -6.84
CA LEU A 85 -1.58 -7.66 -7.53
C LEU A 85 -0.59 -6.95 -6.58
N PHE A 86 0.29 -7.73 -5.98
CA PHE A 86 1.32 -7.20 -5.09
C PHE A 86 2.33 -6.30 -5.82
N HIS A 87 2.78 -5.24 -5.16
CA HIS A 87 3.78 -4.28 -5.68
C HIS A 87 5.19 -4.85 -5.65
N LYS A 88 5.44 -5.92 -6.43
CA LYS A 88 6.78 -6.50 -6.59
C LYS A 88 7.65 -5.65 -7.51
N ARG A 89 8.96 -5.93 -7.52
CA ARG A 89 9.92 -5.24 -8.40
C ARG A 89 9.43 -5.24 -9.85
N GLY A 90 9.46 -4.06 -10.48
CA GLY A 90 8.98 -3.81 -11.82
C GLY A 90 7.47 -3.53 -11.92
N ALA A 91 6.71 -3.59 -10.82
CA ALA A 91 5.31 -3.20 -10.85
C ALA A 91 5.17 -1.69 -11.13
N LEU A 92 4.30 -1.35 -12.09
CA LEU A 92 3.80 0.00 -12.32
C LEU A 92 2.55 0.18 -11.44
N SER A 93 2.57 1.15 -10.57
CA SER A 93 1.50 1.40 -9.60
C SER A 93 1.11 2.86 -9.59
N ALA A 94 -0.19 3.16 -9.42
CA ALA A 94 -0.66 4.52 -9.26
C ALA A 94 -0.23 5.09 -7.89
N ALA A 95 0.20 6.34 -7.87
CA ALA A 95 0.49 7.05 -6.64
C ALA A 95 -0.81 7.49 -5.94
N ARG A 96 -0.80 7.59 -4.61
CA ARG A 96 -1.91 8.11 -3.83
C ARG A 96 -1.43 8.80 -2.56
N LEU A 97 -2.29 9.62 -1.98
CA LEU A 97 -2.08 10.18 -0.65
C LEU A 97 -2.28 9.10 0.44
N GLY A 98 -1.75 9.35 1.63
CA GLY A 98 -1.90 8.47 2.79
C GLY A 98 -3.35 8.36 3.28
N ASP A 99 -3.69 7.27 3.95
CA ASP A 99 -5.05 6.95 4.41
C ASP A 99 -5.65 8.02 5.34
N GLU A 100 -4.80 8.78 6.06
CA GLU A 100 -5.22 9.86 6.97
C GLU A 100 -5.92 11.01 6.24
N VAL A 101 -5.48 11.34 5.01
CA VAL A 101 -6.03 12.43 4.18
C VAL A 101 -6.84 11.91 3.00
N ASN A 102 -6.80 10.60 2.74
CA ASN A 102 -7.47 9.94 1.63
C ASN A 102 -8.03 8.57 2.08
N PRO A 103 -9.06 8.57 2.93
CA PRO A 103 -9.63 7.34 3.48
C PRO A 103 -10.25 6.43 2.42
N GLN A 104 -10.71 6.97 1.29
CA GLN A 104 -11.19 6.19 0.14
C GLN A 104 -10.06 5.54 -0.66
N ARG A 105 -8.80 5.87 -0.36
CA ARG A 105 -7.62 5.34 -1.06
C ARG A 105 -7.62 5.58 -2.56
N GLU A 106 -8.25 6.66 -3.00
CA GLU A 106 -8.25 7.05 -4.40
C GLU A 106 -6.84 7.34 -4.90
N SER A 107 -6.57 6.98 -6.13
CA SER A 107 -5.28 7.21 -6.78
C SER A 107 -5.23 8.57 -7.46
N SER A 108 -4.03 9.13 -7.57
CA SER A 108 -3.77 10.27 -8.47
C SER A 108 -4.22 9.94 -9.89
N GLY A 109 -4.80 10.92 -10.57
CA GLY A 109 -5.22 10.77 -11.96
C GLY A 109 -4.07 10.56 -12.94
N SER A 110 -2.83 10.94 -12.59
CA SER A 110 -1.68 10.80 -13.50
C SER A 110 -0.39 10.29 -12.86
N GLN A 111 -0.17 10.54 -11.57
CA GLN A 111 1.09 10.15 -10.96
C GLN A 111 1.17 8.64 -10.73
N PHE A 112 2.30 8.08 -11.08
CA PHE A 112 2.60 6.66 -10.94
C PHE A 112 4.02 6.46 -10.43
N TYR A 113 4.30 5.26 -9.96
CA TYR A 113 5.67 4.86 -9.63
C TYR A 113 5.97 3.46 -10.14
N ILE A 114 7.25 3.23 -10.39
CA ILE A 114 7.78 1.91 -10.75
C ILE A 114 8.57 1.40 -9.55
N VAL A 115 8.20 0.23 -9.07
CA VAL A 115 8.82 -0.39 -7.90
C VAL A 115 10.22 -0.89 -8.26
N TRP A 116 11.23 -0.41 -7.55
CA TRP A 116 12.56 -1.01 -7.55
C TRP A 116 12.65 -2.10 -6.48
N GLY A 117 12.25 -1.75 -5.26
CA GLY A 117 12.23 -2.63 -4.12
C GLY A 117 13.60 -3.06 -3.63
N LYS A 118 13.60 -3.73 -2.49
CA LYS A 118 14.78 -4.36 -1.89
C LYS A 118 14.69 -5.87 -2.06
N THR A 119 15.82 -6.53 -2.29
CA THR A 119 15.90 -7.99 -2.26
C THR A 119 16.18 -8.43 -0.83
N TYR A 120 15.42 -9.38 -0.33
CA TYR A 120 15.54 -9.93 1.02
C TYR A 120 16.07 -11.35 0.95
N ARG A 121 16.90 -11.72 1.94
CA ARG A 121 17.32 -13.10 2.13
C ARG A 121 16.21 -13.89 2.84
N GLN A 122 16.22 -15.20 2.72
CA GLN A 122 15.19 -16.06 3.30
C GLN A 122 15.03 -15.89 4.83
N ASN A 123 16.14 -15.68 5.55
CA ASN A 123 16.09 -15.43 6.99
C ASN A 123 15.45 -14.06 7.31
N GLU A 124 15.68 -13.02 6.51
CA GLU A 124 15.05 -11.70 6.68
C GLU A 124 13.54 -11.80 6.42
N LEU A 125 13.12 -12.53 5.37
CA LEU A 125 11.70 -12.78 5.10
C LEU A 125 11.02 -13.50 6.27
N ARG A 126 11.64 -14.54 6.81
CA ARG A 126 11.12 -15.25 7.99
C ARG A 126 11.00 -14.36 9.23
N GLN A 127 11.94 -13.44 9.43
CA GLN A 127 11.84 -12.46 10.52
C GLN A 127 10.68 -11.49 10.31
N MET A 128 10.51 -10.99 9.07
CA MET A 128 9.40 -10.12 8.71
C MET A 128 8.05 -10.84 8.88
N GLU A 129 7.93 -12.10 8.44
CA GLU A 129 6.73 -12.92 8.67
C GLU A 129 6.38 -13.03 10.15
N LYS A 130 7.38 -13.28 11.01
CA LYS A 130 7.17 -13.32 12.47
C LYS A 130 6.70 -11.99 13.03
N GLN A 131 7.29 -10.87 12.60
CA GLN A 131 6.89 -9.54 13.05
C GLN A 131 5.46 -9.21 12.59
N MET A 132 5.11 -9.54 11.35
CA MET A 132 3.76 -9.33 10.83
C MET A 132 2.73 -10.20 11.55
N ALA A 133 3.08 -11.45 11.87
CA ALA A 133 2.22 -12.34 12.65
C ALA A 133 1.98 -11.78 14.06
N MET A 134 3.02 -11.34 14.75
CA MET A 134 2.90 -10.69 16.06
C MET A 134 2.04 -9.42 16.01
N GLN A 135 2.21 -8.60 14.96
CA GLN A 135 1.41 -7.40 14.78
C GLN A 135 -0.07 -7.74 14.52
N ALA A 136 -0.35 -8.76 13.71
CA ALA A 136 -1.70 -9.24 13.44
C ALA A 136 -2.37 -9.75 14.73
N GLU A 137 -1.66 -10.55 15.53
CA GLU A 137 -2.14 -11.00 16.83
C GLU A 137 -2.44 -9.82 17.77
N GLN A 138 -1.54 -8.86 17.85
CA GLN A 138 -1.75 -7.66 18.68
C GLN A 138 -2.97 -6.84 18.24
N ASN A 139 -3.17 -6.69 16.92
CA ASN A 139 -4.32 -5.95 16.39
C ASN A 139 -5.63 -6.65 16.74
N ILE A 140 -5.72 -7.97 16.57
CA ILE A 140 -6.91 -8.75 16.93
C ILE A 140 -7.17 -8.69 18.44
N PHE A 141 -6.12 -8.83 19.26
CA PHE A 141 -6.26 -8.71 20.70
C PHE A 141 -6.78 -7.33 21.13
N ASN A 142 -6.25 -6.26 20.53
CA ASN A 142 -6.70 -4.90 20.80
C ASN A 142 -8.17 -4.67 20.38
N GLU A 143 -8.60 -5.29 19.29
CA GLU A 143 -9.99 -5.25 18.83
C GLU A 143 -10.91 -5.95 19.84
N LEU A 144 -10.57 -7.18 20.24
CA LEU A 144 -11.27 -7.93 21.26
C LEU A 144 -11.32 -7.18 22.61
N ALA A 145 -10.20 -6.58 23.01
CA ALA A 145 -10.15 -5.78 24.23
C ALA A 145 -11.06 -4.54 24.17
N ARG A 146 -11.27 -3.96 22.98
CA ARG A 146 -12.26 -2.87 22.79
C ARG A 146 -13.69 -3.39 22.87
N GLU A 147 -13.98 -4.54 22.27
CA GLU A 147 -15.29 -5.20 22.36
C GLU A 147 -15.67 -5.49 23.81
N HIS A 148 -14.71 -5.86 24.67
CA HIS A 148 -14.88 -6.15 26.10
C HIS A 148 -14.55 -4.98 27.03
N HIS A 149 -14.53 -3.75 26.51
CA HIS A 149 -14.11 -2.57 27.28
C HIS A 149 -14.86 -2.40 28.61
N ASP A 150 -16.18 -2.51 28.57
CA ASP A 150 -17.02 -2.28 29.75
C ASP A 150 -16.82 -3.36 30.83
N GLU A 151 -16.64 -4.60 30.41
CA GLU A 151 -16.32 -5.72 31.29
C GLU A 151 -14.97 -5.53 31.98
N ILE A 152 -13.94 -5.17 31.20
CA ILE A 152 -12.60 -4.84 31.72
C ILE A 152 -12.68 -3.71 32.74
N MET A 153 -13.44 -2.65 32.43
CA MET A 153 -13.60 -1.51 33.33
C MET A 153 -14.34 -1.87 34.63
N ASN A 154 -15.36 -2.74 34.57
CA ASN A 154 -16.09 -3.21 35.74
C ASN A 154 -15.20 -4.06 36.66
N LEU A 155 -14.45 -5.01 36.09
CA LEU A 155 -13.50 -5.84 36.84
C LEU A 155 -12.39 -5.00 37.49
N ARG A 156 -11.91 -3.96 36.83
CA ARG A 156 -10.97 -2.99 37.42
C ARG A 156 -11.56 -2.20 38.56
N ARG A 157 -12.80 -1.72 38.43
CA ARG A 157 -13.51 -0.96 39.48
C ARG A 157 -13.76 -1.81 40.72
N SER A 158 -14.16 -3.07 40.53
CA SER A 158 -14.37 -4.03 41.64
C SER A 158 -13.04 -4.59 42.20
N ARG A 159 -11.89 -4.23 41.62
CA ARG A 159 -10.56 -4.77 41.96
C ARG A 159 -10.48 -6.30 41.87
N ASP A 160 -11.29 -6.88 41.03
CA ASP A 160 -11.28 -8.33 40.75
C ASP A 160 -10.10 -8.71 39.84
N ARG A 161 -8.99 -9.06 40.48
CA ARG A 161 -7.77 -9.45 39.76
C ARG A 161 -7.89 -10.83 39.08
N GLU A 162 -8.59 -11.74 39.73
CA GLU A 162 -8.78 -13.10 39.23
C GLU A 162 -9.67 -13.07 37.96
N GLY A 163 -10.77 -12.33 38.00
CA GLY A 163 -11.61 -12.09 36.84
C GLY A 163 -10.88 -11.43 35.68
N LEU A 164 -10.02 -10.43 35.97
CA LEU A 164 -9.20 -9.79 34.93
C LEU A 164 -8.20 -10.75 34.27
N MET A 165 -7.54 -11.61 35.05
CA MET A 165 -6.63 -12.60 34.51
C MET A 165 -7.37 -13.62 33.65
N LYS A 166 -8.51 -14.12 34.12
CA LYS A 166 -9.35 -15.05 33.38
C LYS A 166 -9.81 -14.47 32.04
N LEU A 167 -10.33 -13.23 32.07
CA LEU A 167 -10.73 -12.54 30.84
C LEU A 167 -9.55 -12.34 29.89
N GLN A 168 -8.37 -11.99 30.39
CA GLN A 168 -7.17 -11.84 29.56
C GLN A 168 -6.78 -13.15 28.88
N ASP A 169 -6.86 -14.27 29.58
CA ASP A 169 -6.58 -15.61 29.02
C ASP A 169 -7.62 -15.98 27.95
N GLU A 170 -8.89 -15.71 28.20
CA GLU A 170 -9.98 -15.94 27.23
C GLU A 170 -9.78 -15.11 25.96
N LEU A 171 -9.45 -13.82 26.08
CA LEU A 171 -9.15 -12.95 24.94
C LEU A 171 -7.89 -13.42 24.17
N ALA A 172 -6.88 -13.91 24.87
CA ALA A 172 -5.69 -14.46 24.25
C ALA A 172 -5.99 -15.76 23.47
N ASP A 173 -6.86 -16.62 24.00
CA ASP A 173 -7.29 -17.84 23.31
C ASP A 173 -8.13 -17.53 22.08
N GLU A 174 -9.08 -16.62 22.16
CA GLU A 174 -9.87 -16.18 21.03
C GLU A 174 -9.01 -15.49 19.97
N THR A 175 -8.02 -14.70 20.37
CA THR A 175 -7.02 -14.12 19.46
C THR A 175 -6.31 -15.19 18.67
N ARG A 176 -5.79 -16.22 19.35
CA ARG A 176 -5.11 -17.35 18.70
C ARG A 176 -6.02 -18.11 17.72
N LYS A 177 -7.30 -18.24 18.06
CA LYS A 177 -8.30 -18.89 17.21
C LYS A 177 -8.56 -18.05 15.96
N ARG A 178 -8.86 -16.74 16.07
CA ARG A 178 -9.08 -15.83 14.95
C ARG A 178 -7.86 -15.76 14.02
N CYS A 179 -6.65 -15.70 14.58
CA CYS A 179 -5.41 -15.73 13.80
C CYS A 179 -5.25 -17.01 12.98
N ARG A 180 -5.62 -18.16 13.54
CA ARG A 180 -5.57 -19.44 12.80
C ARG A 180 -6.59 -19.51 11.67
N GLU A 181 -7.78 -18.95 11.87
CA GLU A 181 -8.85 -18.90 10.87
C GLU A 181 -8.54 -17.96 9.72
N GLN A 182 -7.96 -16.79 10.02
CA GLN A 182 -7.55 -15.80 9.01
C GLN A 182 -6.25 -16.17 8.29
N GLY A 183 -5.43 -17.00 8.90
CA GLY A 183 -4.08 -17.31 8.45
C GLY A 183 -3.07 -16.18 8.75
N TYR A 184 -1.79 -16.56 8.77
CA TYR A 184 -0.71 -15.61 8.95
C TYR A 184 -0.16 -15.14 7.60
N PRO A 185 0.33 -13.88 7.50
CA PRO A 185 0.99 -13.38 6.31
C PRO A 185 2.21 -14.25 5.96
N LYS A 186 2.36 -14.59 4.68
CA LYS A 186 3.51 -15.34 4.16
C LYS A 186 4.04 -14.65 2.90
N PHE A 187 5.35 -14.71 2.70
CA PHE A 187 6.03 -14.18 1.52
C PHE A 187 6.31 -15.25 0.44
N THR A 188 5.84 -16.45 0.63
CA THR A 188 6.03 -17.58 -0.29
C THR A 188 4.74 -17.93 -1.02
#